data_69712e34cbe6231a27d5ee923a595a3c
#
_entry.id   69712e34cbe6231a27d5ee923a595a3c
#
_cell.length_a   1.000
_cell.length_b   1.000
_cell.length_c   1.000
_cell.angle_alpha   90.00
_cell.angle_beta   90.00
_cell.angle_gamma   90.00
#
_symmetry.space_group_name_H-M   'P 1'
#
loop_
_entity.id
_entity.type
_entity.pdbx_description
1 polymer ?
#
loop_
_entity_poly.entity_id
_entity_poly.type
_entity_poly.pdbx_seq_one_letter_code
_entity_poly.pdbx_strand_id
1 'polypeptide(L)'
;MRLLIGILFMSVLIFGGCRSRATATKHDNFAYIYGKGGSQMRLHARVYHSAPDHSTVYYKLNTRDLLYKGDGSGGPFRSIVQIKYEAYSDWSTKNLLHSATTLIQDKSYDTDEDRELIGSMELRRKEQRSFILKIVARDLNRDNESTVYLRVERDGIASHQYFMPVDTAKGLPLFDDHLAVGSSVKVRSDVFAGKTLSCQRYPVDELLPVPVFTTASSMPNDPIPDSTYAITVSEEGTFLMSLNNPGTYFIRSDSVADDGFSLFALKDCYPYVGTAADMLKPLRYITSLQEFDHISNAPNVRYAIERFWIDAAGDRERAREAIRIYYGRVETANRFFTSFVEGWRTDRGLVNIIFGTP
;
A
#
# COMPACT_ATOMS: atom_id res chain seq x y z
N MET A 1 -27.26 69.96 2.24
CA MET A 1 -25.84 69.60 2.27
C MET A 1 -25.49 68.54 3.33
N ARG A 2 -26.04 68.59 4.56
CA ARG A 2 -25.78 67.59 5.63
C ARG A 2 -26.39 66.19 5.36
N LEU A 3 -27.52 66.12 4.65
CA LEU A 3 -28.18 64.85 4.32
C LEU A 3 -27.43 64.02 3.22
N LEU A 4 -26.85 64.72 2.25
CA LEU A 4 -26.08 64.15 1.16
C LEU A 4 -24.74 63.55 1.65
N ILE A 5 -24.11 64.11 2.67
CA ILE A 5 -22.88 63.62 3.27
C ILE A 5 -23.15 62.33 4.08
N GLY A 6 -24.32 62.24 4.75
CA GLY A 6 -24.72 61.05 5.47
C GLY A 6 -24.96 59.82 4.56
N ILE A 7 -25.54 60.03 3.39
CA ILE A 7 -25.81 58.97 2.40
C ILE A 7 -24.49 58.52 1.74
N LEU A 8 -23.56 59.42 1.51
CA LEU A 8 -22.25 59.07 0.96
C LEU A 8 -21.40 58.27 1.96
N PHE A 9 -21.50 58.56 3.27
CA PHE A 9 -20.80 57.79 4.31
C PHE A 9 -21.41 56.40 4.53
N MET A 10 -22.72 56.23 4.36
CA MET A 10 -23.43 54.99 4.49
C MET A 10 -23.19 54.07 3.30
N SER A 11 -22.96 54.59 2.09
CA SER A 11 -22.62 53.80 0.90
C SER A 11 -21.19 53.23 0.93
N VAL A 12 -20.25 53.87 1.65
CA VAL A 12 -18.86 53.38 1.80
C VAL A 12 -18.78 52.23 2.78
N LEU A 13 -19.71 52.09 3.74
CA LEU A 13 -19.75 51.00 4.71
C LEU A 13 -20.33 49.69 4.12
N ILE A 14 -21.07 49.77 3.01
CA ILE A 14 -21.68 48.57 2.38
C ILE A 14 -20.70 47.85 1.47
N PHE A 15 -19.62 48.49 1.01
CA PHE A 15 -18.58 47.86 0.18
C PHE A 15 -17.36 47.31 0.96
N GLY A 16 -17.36 47.42 2.30
CA GLY A 16 -16.41 46.76 3.19
C GLY A 16 -16.72 45.29 3.37
N GLY A 17 -17.16 44.58 2.35
CA GLY A 17 -17.33 43.12 2.35
C GLY A 17 -15.98 42.46 2.65
N CYS A 18 -15.88 41.75 3.76
CA CYS A 18 -14.78 40.88 4.10
C CYS A 18 -14.40 40.04 2.85
N ARG A 19 -13.38 40.49 2.13
CA ARG A 19 -12.59 39.53 1.33
C ARG A 19 -11.86 38.63 2.31
N SER A 20 -12.54 37.58 2.78
CA SER A 20 -11.82 36.41 3.24
C SER A 20 -11.01 35.94 2.03
N ARG A 21 -9.72 36.30 2.01
CA ARG A 21 -8.75 35.53 1.24
C ARG A 21 -8.83 34.11 1.81
N ALA A 22 -9.65 33.28 1.18
CA ALA A 22 -9.42 31.86 1.24
C ALA A 22 -7.99 31.73 0.71
N THR A 23 -7.03 31.58 1.61
CA THR A 23 -5.75 30.99 1.29
C THR A 23 -6.13 29.59 0.78
N ALA A 24 -6.23 29.45 -0.54
CA ALA A 24 -6.25 28.16 -1.15
C ALA A 24 -4.97 27.50 -0.65
N THR A 25 -5.11 26.65 0.37
CA THR A 25 -4.07 25.71 0.73
C THR A 25 -3.83 24.97 -0.56
N LYS A 26 -2.64 25.12 -1.10
CA LYS A 26 -2.19 24.41 -2.28
C LYS A 26 -2.19 22.95 -1.87
N HIS A 27 -3.32 22.27 -2.11
CA HIS A 27 -3.41 20.85 -1.91
C HIS A 27 -2.49 20.23 -2.94
N ASP A 28 -1.31 19.84 -2.51
CA ASP A 28 -0.43 19.05 -3.34
C ASP A 28 -1.19 17.78 -3.70
N ASN A 29 -1.42 17.58 -4.97
CA ASN A 29 -2.09 16.36 -5.46
C ASN A 29 -1.08 15.20 -5.41
N PHE A 30 -1.27 14.28 -4.48
CA PHE A 30 -0.45 13.08 -4.31
C PHE A 30 -0.95 11.87 -5.10
N ALA A 31 -1.90 12.03 -6.02
CA ALA A 31 -2.44 10.93 -6.83
C ALA A 31 -1.35 10.15 -7.59
N TYR A 32 -0.25 10.82 -7.94
CA TYR A 32 0.88 10.18 -8.61
C TYR A 32 1.58 9.07 -7.80
N ILE A 33 1.41 9.07 -6.46
CA ILE A 33 1.97 8.05 -5.56
C ILE A 33 1.33 6.68 -5.82
N TYR A 34 0.07 6.66 -6.22
CA TYR A 34 -0.70 5.44 -6.49
C TYR A 34 -0.49 4.87 -7.90
N GLY A 35 0.41 5.47 -8.68
CA GLY A 35 0.73 5.07 -10.04
C GLY A 35 -0.34 5.47 -11.06
N LYS A 36 0.08 5.63 -12.30
CA LYS A 36 -0.85 5.78 -13.42
C LYS A 36 -1.40 4.40 -13.74
N GLY A 37 -2.69 4.18 -13.54
CA GLY A 37 -3.35 2.96 -14.02
C GLY A 37 -3.09 2.80 -15.53
N GLY A 38 -2.32 1.79 -15.91
CA GLY A 38 -1.99 1.53 -17.32
C GLY A 38 -0.58 1.00 -17.58
N SER A 39 0.36 1.13 -16.65
CA SER A 39 1.66 0.44 -16.80
C SER A 39 1.44 -1.07 -16.62
N GLN A 40 1.78 -1.86 -17.64
CA GLN A 40 1.78 -3.32 -17.53
C GLN A 40 2.89 -3.83 -16.63
N MET A 41 3.96 -3.04 -16.42
CA MET A 41 5.11 -3.40 -15.59
C MET A 41 4.85 -2.99 -14.14
N ARG A 42 5.03 -3.94 -13.21
CA ARG A 42 4.86 -3.71 -11.76
C ARG A 42 6.22 -3.74 -11.07
N LEU A 43 6.63 -2.55 -10.58
CA LEU A 43 7.80 -2.42 -9.72
C LEU A 43 7.37 -2.55 -8.27
N HIS A 44 7.98 -3.48 -7.53
CA HIS A 44 7.92 -3.52 -6.08
C HIS A 44 9.26 -3.06 -5.54
N ALA A 45 9.24 -2.31 -4.43
CA ALA A 45 10.45 -1.86 -3.79
C ALA A 45 10.30 -1.82 -2.27
N ARG A 46 11.41 -2.07 -1.56
CA ARG A 46 11.51 -2.06 -0.11
C ARG A 46 12.85 -1.48 0.31
N VAL A 47 12.85 -0.61 1.32
CA VAL A 47 14.06 -0.12 1.96
C VAL A 47 14.34 -0.96 3.20
N TYR A 48 15.59 -1.34 3.38
CA TYR A 48 16.07 -2.02 4.56
C TYR A 48 17.30 -1.28 5.15
N HIS A 49 17.25 -1.04 6.44
CA HIS A 49 18.34 -0.46 7.22
C HIS A 49 19.05 -1.56 8.00
N SER A 50 20.23 -1.98 7.55
CA SER A 50 21.06 -2.94 8.28
C SER A 50 21.80 -2.29 9.46
N ALA A 51 22.03 -0.98 9.38
CA ALA A 51 22.61 -0.16 10.43
C ALA A 51 22.08 1.28 10.36
N PRO A 52 22.28 2.11 11.40
CA PRO A 52 21.88 3.51 11.38
C PRO A 52 22.42 4.32 10.22
N ASP A 53 23.54 3.96 9.64
CA ASP A 53 24.23 4.62 8.53
C ASP A 53 24.23 3.81 7.22
N HIS A 54 23.72 2.58 7.24
CA HIS A 54 23.70 1.70 6.07
C HIS A 54 22.29 1.27 5.68
N SER A 55 21.94 1.54 4.43
CA SER A 55 20.61 1.23 3.89
C SER A 55 20.73 0.67 2.49
N THR A 56 19.85 -0.26 2.19
CA THR A 56 19.73 -0.89 0.88
C THR A 56 18.30 -0.77 0.38
N VAL A 57 18.13 -0.36 -0.86
CA VAL A 57 16.84 -0.48 -1.55
C VAL A 57 16.82 -1.77 -2.35
N TYR A 58 15.89 -2.63 -2.04
CA TYR A 58 15.57 -3.83 -2.81
C TYR A 58 14.45 -3.53 -3.78
N TYR A 59 14.47 -4.16 -4.95
CA TYR A 59 13.43 -4.03 -5.95
C TYR A 59 13.13 -5.39 -6.60
N LYS A 60 11.89 -5.53 -7.07
CA LYS A 60 11.39 -6.74 -7.73
C LYS A 60 10.57 -6.36 -8.95
N LEU A 61 10.78 -7.09 -10.05
CA LEU A 61 10.02 -7.06 -11.29
C LEU A 61 9.63 -8.47 -11.67
N ASN A 62 8.58 -8.63 -12.48
CA ASN A 62 8.22 -9.90 -13.07
C ASN A 62 8.65 -9.94 -14.54
N THR A 63 9.22 -11.05 -15.00
CA THR A 63 9.68 -11.21 -16.40
C THR A 63 8.55 -11.09 -17.41
N ARG A 64 7.32 -11.50 -17.06
CA ARG A 64 6.12 -11.35 -17.92
C ARG A 64 5.77 -9.89 -18.20
N ASP A 65 6.18 -8.98 -17.35
CA ASP A 65 5.91 -7.56 -17.53
C ASP A 65 6.92 -6.88 -18.48
N LEU A 66 7.96 -7.59 -18.95
CA LEU A 66 9.07 -7.08 -19.73
C LEU A 66 9.01 -7.50 -21.18
N LEU A 67 9.61 -6.69 -22.08
CA LEU A 67 9.76 -7.06 -23.47
C LEU A 67 11.13 -7.70 -23.74
N TYR A 68 11.13 -8.93 -24.21
CA TYR A 68 12.32 -9.64 -24.63
C TYR A 68 12.49 -9.52 -26.16
N LYS A 69 13.67 -9.10 -26.61
CA LYS A 69 14.02 -8.99 -28.03
C LYS A 69 15.10 -9.99 -28.40
N GLY A 70 14.89 -10.74 -29.48
CA GLY A 70 15.90 -11.57 -30.11
C GLY A 70 16.74 -10.78 -31.13
N ASP A 71 17.95 -11.21 -31.34
CA ASP A 71 18.88 -10.64 -32.33
C ASP A 71 18.80 -11.32 -33.73
N GLY A 72 17.88 -12.26 -33.91
CA GLY A 72 17.68 -13.02 -35.14
C GLY A 72 18.68 -14.16 -35.34
N SER A 73 19.63 -14.39 -34.43
CA SER A 73 20.65 -15.43 -34.54
C SER A 73 20.23 -16.80 -33.99
N GLY A 74 18.98 -16.92 -33.49
CA GLY A 74 18.51 -18.13 -32.76
C GLY A 74 19.03 -18.21 -31.32
N GLY A 75 19.70 -17.16 -30.82
CA GLY A 75 20.14 -17.04 -29.46
C GLY A 75 19.02 -16.67 -28.49
N PRO A 76 19.33 -16.51 -27.19
CA PRO A 76 18.33 -16.12 -26.22
C PRO A 76 17.79 -14.72 -26.44
N PHE A 77 16.52 -14.54 -26.20
CA PHE A 77 15.89 -13.22 -26.11
C PHE A 77 16.46 -12.45 -24.91
N ARG A 78 16.57 -11.12 -25.06
CA ARG A 78 17.15 -10.24 -24.03
C ARG A 78 16.19 -9.15 -23.61
N SER A 79 16.08 -8.91 -22.32
CA SER A 79 15.45 -7.74 -21.73
C SER A 79 16.48 -6.89 -21.03
N ILE A 80 16.33 -5.56 -21.14
CA ILE A 80 17.20 -4.59 -20.46
C ILE A 80 16.29 -3.61 -19.72
N VAL A 81 16.44 -3.57 -18.40
CA VAL A 81 15.67 -2.68 -17.54
C VAL A 81 16.62 -1.74 -16.80
N GLN A 82 16.35 -0.46 -16.89
CA GLN A 82 17.02 0.55 -16.10
C GLN A 82 16.26 0.75 -14.80
N ILE A 83 16.96 0.61 -13.67
CA ILE A 83 16.45 0.97 -12.36
C ILE A 83 17.17 2.24 -11.91
N LYS A 84 16.40 3.27 -11.62
CA LYS A 84 16.90 4.54 -11.11
C LYS A 84 16.19 4.89 -9.81
N TYR A 85 16.92 5.31 -8.79
CA TYR A 85 16.31 6.01 -7.67
C TYR A 85 16.72 7.48 -7.64
N GLU A 86 15.80 8.29 -7.13
CA GLU A 86 15.96 9.72 -6.88
C GLU A 86 15.47 10.00 -5.45
N ALA A 87 16.34 10.57 -4.61
CA ALA A 87 16.00 10.95 -3.25
C ALA A 87 15.68 12.45 -3.19
N TYR A 88 14.55 12.81 -2.61
CA TYR A 88 14.05 14.18 -2.50
C TYR A 88 13.81 14.55 -1.04
N SER A 89 13.99 15.82 -0.68
CA SER A 89 13.76 16.30 0.69
C SER A 89 12.32 16.13 1.16
N ASP A 90 11.38 16.17 0.24
CA ASP A 90 9.93 16.16 0.50
C ASP A 90 9.13 15.66 -0.71
N TRP A 91 7.83 15.53 -0.53
CA TRP A 91 6.89 15.05 -1.56
C TRP A 91 6.75 15.99 -2.78
N SER A 92 7.23 17.24 -2.71
CA SER A 92 7.18 18.13 -3.88
C SER A 92 8.08 17.71 -5.01
N THR A 93 9.05 16.82 -4.74
CA THR A 93 10.07 16.31 -5.69
C THR A 93 10.86 17.40 -6.42
N LYS A 94 10.99 18.57 -5.79
CA LYS A 94 11.72 19.70 -6.37
C LYS A 94 13.17 19.75 -5.96
N ASN A 95 13.49 19.29 -4.76
CA ASN A 95 14.83 19.33 -4.19
C ASN A 95 15.44 17.93 -4.19
N LEU A 96 16.21 17.64 -5.24
CA LEU A 96 16.93 16.37 -5.39
C LEU A 96 18.15 16.38 -4.49
N LEU A 97 18.25 15.40 -3.60
CA LEU A 97 19.36 15.19 -2.69
C LEU A 97 20.46 14.36 -3.36
N HIS A 98 20.11 13.20 -3.87
CA HIS A 98 21.02 12.31 -4.61
C HIS A 98 20.22 11.33 -5.48
N SER A 99 20.91 10.68 -6.41
CA SER A 99 20.34 9.63 -7.26
C SER A 99 21.40 8.59 -7.62
N ALA A 100 20.93 7.40 -8.00
CA ALA A 100 21.78 6.39 -8.63
C ALA A 100 20.98 5.58 -9.64
N THR A 101 21.68 4.92 -10.55
CA THR A 101 21.10 4.13 -11.63
C THR A 101 21.86 2.82 -11.77
N THR A 102 21.14 1.73 -12.02
CA THR A 102 21.70 0.43 -12.40
C THR A 102 20.94 -0.15 -13.58
N LEU A 103 21.52 -1.12 -14.26
CA LEU A 103 20.91 -1.86 -15.36
C LEU A 103 20.77 -3.33 -14.98
N ILE A 104 19.59 -3.89 -15.20
CA ILE A 104 19.34 -5.32 -15.15
C ILE A 104 19.35 -5.80 -16.60
N GLN A 105 20.10 -6.84 -16.87
CA GLN A 105 20.05 -7.56 -18.15
C GLN A 105 19.62 -8.99 -17.87
N ASP A 106 18.53 -9.39 -18.44
CA ASP A 106 18.03 -10.77 -18.33
C ASP A 106 17.98 -11.42 -19.71
N LYS A 107 18.18 -12.75 -19.74
CA LYS A 107 18.19 -13.56 -20.95
C LYS A 107 17.31 -14.80 -20.74
N SER A 108 16.45 -15.10 -21.69
CA SER A 108 15.64 -16.31 -21.68
C SER A 108 15.43 -16.85 -23.09
N TYR A 109 15.34 -18.18 -23.23
CA TYR A 109 14.86 -18.83 -24.44
C TYR A 109 13.34 -18.96 -24.45
N ASP A 110 12.70 -18.84 -23.29
CA ASP A 110 11.25 -18.83 -23.10
C ASP A 110 10.80 -17.45 -22.62
N THR A 111 10.14 -16.69 -23.51
CA THR A 111 9.63 -15.34 -23.20
C THR A 111 8.39 -15.34 -22.32
N ASP A 112 7.73 -16.50 -22.15
CA ASP A 112 6.53 -16.66 -21.34
C ASP A 112 6.85 -17.15 -19.92
N GLU A 113 8.13 -17.39 -19.61
CA GLU A 113 8.58 -17.81 -18.30
C GLU A 113 8.26 -16.76 -17.23
N ASP A 114 7.59 -17.21 -16.17
CA ASP A 114 7.18 -16.37 -15.03
C ASP A 114 8.23 -16.43 -13.92
N ARG A 115 9.18 -15.51 -13.96
CA ARG A 115 10.24 -15.38 -12.95
C ARG A 115 10.22 -14.00 -12.31
N GLU A 116 10.66 -13.94 -11.06
CA GLU A 116 10.92 -12.69 -10.36
C GLU A 116 12.38 -12.27 -10.55
N LEU A 117 12.60 -11.06 -11.02
CA LEU A 117 13.91 -10.40 -11.07
C LEU A 117 14.04 -9.54 -9.83
N ILE A 118 14.86 -9.99 -8.89
CA ILE A 118 15.11 -9.28 -7.62
C ILE A 118 16.53 -8.73 -7.66
N GLY A 119 16.67 -7.46 -7.31
CA GLY A 119 17.97 -6.82 -7.20
C GLY A 119 18.00 -5.81 -6.05
N SER A 120 19.17 -5.21 -5.85
CA SER A 120 19.35 -4.22 -4.81
C SER A 120 20.34 -3.14 -5.23
N MET A 121 20.21 -1.98 -4.58
CA MET A 121 21.14 -0.86 -4.70
C MET A 121 21.42 -0.32 -3.31
N GLU A 122 22.67 0.04 -3.06
CA GLU A 122 23.02 0.77 -1.86
C GLU A 122 22.38 2.16 -1.90
N LEU A 123 21.70 2.51 -0.83
CA LEU A 123 21.11 3.82 -0.67
C LEU A 123 22.09 4.72 0.06
N ARG A 124 22.67 5.67 -0.65
CA ARG A 124 23.57 6.66 -0.05
C ARG A 124 22.84 7.42 1.06
N ARG A 125 23.45 7.43 2.22
CA ARG A 125 22.83 7.93 3.44
C ARG A 125 23.65 9.03 4.07
N LYS A 126 23.60 10.22 3.49
CA LYS A 126 24.19 11.43 4.07
C LYS A 126 23.17 12.26 4.86
N GLU A 127 21.89 12.00 4.63
CA GLU A 127 20.80 12.80 5.16
C GLU A 127 20.50 12.40 6.62
N GLN A 128 20.34 13.39 7.50
CA GLN A 128 19.96 13.17 8.91
C GLN A 128 18.44 13.16 9.12
N ARG A 129 17.65 13.53 8.12
CA ARG A 129 16.18 13.61 8.18
C ARG A 129 15.57 12.58 7.26
N SER A 130 14.30 12.23 7.54
CA SER A 130 13.49 11.43 6.63
C SER A 130 13.33 12.12 5.29
N PHE A 131 13.34 11.37 4.20
CA PHE A 131 13.25 11.86 2.83
C PHE A 131 12.39 10.96 1.95
N ILE A 132 12.06 11.41 0.75
CA ILE A 132 11.25 10.67 -0.20
C ILE A 132 12.15 10.04 -1.27
N LEU A 133 11.99 8.74 -1.46
CA LEU A 133 12.69 7.97 -2.47
C LEU A 133 11.73 7.65 -3.60
N LYS A 134 11.98 8.20 -4.79
CA LYS A 134 11.31 7.84 -6.03
C LYS A 134 12.16 6.78 -6.73
N ILE A 135 11.57 5.62 -7.04
CA ILE A 135 12.24 4.53 -7.74
C ILE A 135 11.51 4.33 -9.06
N VAL A 136 12.25 4.34 -10.14
CA VAL A 136 11.73 4.17 -11.51
C VAL A 136 12.40 2.95 -12.13
N ALA A 137 11.59 2.03 -12.62
CA ALA A 137 12.01 0.97 -13.51
C ALA A 137 11.56 1.30 -14.94
N ARG A 138 12.48 1.29 -15.91
CA ARG A 138 12.20 1.56 -17.31
C ARG A 138 12.66 0.40 -18.17
N ASP A 139 11.73 -0.23 -18.89
CA ASP A 139 12.03 -1.24 -19.90
C ASP A 139 12.57 -0.54 -21.15
N LEU A 140 13.87 -0.69 -21.43
CA LEU A 140 14.54 -0.03 -22.55
C LEU A 140 14.16 -0.64 -23.91
N ASN A 141 13.51 -1.80 -23.92
CA ASN A 141 13.08 -2.44 -25.15
C ASN A 141 11.76 -1.88 -25.71
N ARG A 142 10.87 -1.33 -24.86
CA ARG A 142 9.57 -0.80 -25.28
C ARG A 142 9.19 0.57 -24.68
N ASP A 143 10.12 1.19 -23.97
CA ASP A 143 9.94 2.51 -23.35
C ASP A 143 8.74 2.59 -22.37
N ASN A 144 8.52 1.51 -21.63
CA ASN A 144 7.52 1.45 -20.58
C ASN A 144 8.18 1.64 -19.21
N GLU A 145 7.53 2.37 -18.32
CA GLU A 145 8.07 2.63 -16.98
C GLU A 145 7.06 2.41 -15.88
N SER A 146 7.57 2.03 -14.72
CA SER A 146 6.83 1.93 -13.48
C SER A 146 7.55 2.70 -12.38
N THR A 147 6.79 3.43 -11.57
CA THR A 147 7.35 4.29 -10.52
C THR A 147 6.74 3.93 -9.17
N VAL A 148 7.58 3.84 -8.15
CA VAL A 148 7.19 3.65 -6.75
C VAL A 148 7.81 4.77 -5.91
N TYR A 149 7.06 5.27 -4.94
CA TYR A 149 7.51 6.26 -3.98
C TYR A 149 7.54 5.64 -2.59
N LEU A 150 8.64 5.80 -1.87
CA LEU A 150 8.81 5.35 -0.50
C LEU A 150 9.29 6.52 0.36
N ARG A 151 8.77 6.61 1.58
CA ARG A 151 9.38 7.45 2.60
C ARG A 151 10.50 6.67 3.26
N VAL A 152 11.71 7.21 3.26
CA VAL A 152 12.85 6.65 4.00
C VAL A 152 12.86 7.29 5.38
N GLU A 153 12.64 6.49 6.40
CA GLU A 153 12.54 6.94 7.77
C GLU A 153 13.91 6.99 8.45
N ARG A 154 14.10 8.01 9.28
CA ARG A 154 15.38 8.28 9.96
C ARG A 154 15.22 8.44 11.47
N ASP A 155 14.00 8.50 11.93
CA ASP A 155 13.64 8.80 13.29
C ASP A 155 13.68 7.51 14.12
N GLY A 156 14.85 7.20 14.71
CA GLY A 156 15.01 6.03 15.56
C GLY A 156 15.33 4.72 14.81
N ILE A 157 15.62 3.68 15.57
CA ILE A 157 15.96 2.32 15.08
C ILE A 157 14.77 1.35 15.14
N ALA A 158 13.59 1.83 15.54
CA ALA A 158 12.40 1.01 15.75
C ALA A 158 11.50 0.94 14.52
N SER A 159 11.75 1.75 13.47
CA SER A 159 10.87 1.78 12.30
C SER A 159 10.83 0.44 11.56
N HIS A 160 9.73 0.20 10.83
CA HIS A 160 9.52 -1.01 10.03
C HIS A 160 10.66 -1.28 9.03
N GLN A 161 11.45 -0.26 8.64
CA GLN A 161 12.55 -0.39 7.68
C GLN A 161 13.80 -1.06 8.27
N TYR A 162 13.85 -1.30 9.58
CA TYR A 162 14.88 -2.12 10.21
C TYR A 162 14.54 -3.61 10.25
N PHE A 163 13.41 -4.00 9.63
CA PHE A 163 12.96 -5.37 9.51
C PHE A 163 12.79 -5.76 8.05
N MET A 164 13.37 -6.91 7.68
CA MET A 164 13.28 -7.45 6.33
C MET A 164 12.72 -8.87 6.38
N PRO A 165 11.46 -9.08 5.99
CA PRO A 165 10.94 -10.43 5.82
C PRO A 165 11.64 -11.08 4.63
N VAL A 166 11.99 -12.35 4.80
CA VAL A 166 12.77 -13.15 3.86
C VAL A 166 12.09 -14.49 3.65
N ASP A 167 11.98 -14.92 2.41
CA ASP A 167 11.52 -16.26 2.07
C ASP A 167 12.43 -17.31 2.72
N THR A 168 11.86 -18.23 3.49
CA THR A 168 12.63 -19.22 4.24
C THR A 168 13.35 -20.22 3.35
N ALA A 169 12.84 -20.52 2.17
CA ALA A 169 13.41 -21.50 1.24
C ALA A 169 14.44 -20.87 0.30
N LYS A 170 14.17 -19.68 -0.22
CA LYS A 170 15.01 -19.01 -1.22
C LYS A 170 16.00 -18.03 -0.62
N GLY A 171 15.79 -17.56 0.62
CA GLY A 171 16.61 -16.52 1.24
C GLY A 171 16.47 -15.15 0.60
N LEU A 172 15.43 -14.93 -0.20
CA LEU A 172 15.20 -13.69 -0.94
C LEU A 172 14.25 -12.76 -0.17
N PRO A 173 14.41 -11.44 -0.28
CA PRO A 173 13.51 -10.47 0.34
C PRO A 173 12.06 -10.67 -0.12
N LEU A 174 11.12 -10.60 0.82
CA LEU A 174 9.69 -10.51 0.57
C LEU A 174 9.30 -9.03 0.47
N PHE A 175 8.46 -8.71 -0.50
CA PHE A 175 8.01 -7.34 -0.77
C PHE A 175 6.61 -7.05 -0.24
N ASP A 176 5.89 -8.10 0.13
CA ASP A 176 4.57 -8.01 0.74
C ASP A 176 4.67 -8.38 2.23
N ASP A 177 3.98 -7.63 3.08
CA ASP A 177 3.84 -7.92 4.51
C ASP A 177 2.59 -8.78 4.80
N HIS A 178 1.85 -9.13 3.74
CA HIS A 178 0.68 -10.01 3.78
C HIS A 178 1.10 -11.44 3.43
N LEU A 179 0.88 -12.34 4.35
CA LEU A 179 1.27 -13.74 4.22
C LEU A 179 0.06 -14.65 4.51
N ALA A 180 0.05 -15.85 3.95
CA ALA A 180 -1.00 -16.82 4.22
C ALA A 180 -0.99 -17.27 5.69
N VAL A 181 -2.16 -17.53 6.25
CA VAL A 181 -2.29 -18.15 7.56
C VAL A 181 -1.63 -19.53 7.54
N GLY A 182 -0.89 -19.86 8.58
CA GLY A 182 -0.10 -21.10 8.67
C GLY A 182 1.28 -21.02 8.03
N SER A 183 1.64 -19.90 7.38
CA SER A 183 2.97 -19.71 6.83
C SER A 183 4.02 -19.40 7.90
N SER A 184 5.28 -19.66 7.55
CA SER A 184 6.44 -19.26 8.35
C SER A 184 7.32 -18.32 7.53
N VAL A 185 7.79 -17.27 8.15
CA VAL A 185 8.65 -16.25 7.55
C VAL A 185 9.87 -16.02 8.42
N LYS A 186 11.03 -15.90 7.78
CA LYS A 186 12.26 -15.47 8.44
C LYS A 186 12.33 -13.94 8.36
N VAL A 187 12.57 -13.28 9.48
CA VAL A 187 12.74 -11.82 9.49
C VAL A 187 14.18 -11.51 9.86
N ARG A 188 14.82 -10.68 9.07
CA ARG A 188 16.15 -10.14 9.34
C ARG A 188 16.04 -8.77 9.98
N SER A 189 16.80 -8.53 11.04
CA SER A 189 16.88 -7.27 11.74
C SER A 189 18.24 -7.13 12.45
N ASP A 190 19.23 -6.68 11.70
CA ASP A 190 20.63 -6.65 12.13
C ASP A 190 20.86 -5.78 13.37
N VAL A 191 20.13 -4.67 13.51
CA VAL A 191 20.24 -3.75 14.66
C VAL A 191 19.72 -4.34 15.97
N PHE A 192 18.95 -5.42 15.89
CA PHE A 192 18.42 -6.13 17.06
C PHE A 192 19.08 -7.47 17.30
N ALA A 193 20.23 -7.76 16.66
CA ALA A 193 21.00 -8.99 16.90
C ALA A 193 21.25 -9.21 18.39
N GLY A 194 20.99 -10.42 18.88
CA GLY A 194 21.13 -10.81 20.29
C GLY A 194 20.09 -10.20 21.25
N LYS A 195 19.13 -9.40 20.75
CA LYS A 195 18.13 -8.74 21.59
C LYS A 195 16.79 -9.50 21.59
N THR A 196 15.97 -9.20 22.57
CA THR A 196 14.60 -9.69 22.67
C THR A 196 13.62 -8.60 22.25
N LEU A 197 12.69 -8.94 21.38
CA LEU A 197 11.61 -8.10 20.89
C LEU A 197 10.28 -8.55 21.47
N SER A 198 9.29 -7.67 21.53
CA SER A 198 7.91 -7.98 21.90
C SER A 198 7.08 -8.14 20.62
N CYS A 199 6.35 -9.24 20.51
CA CYS A 199 5.35 -9.44 19.48
C CYS A 199 3.96 -9.45 20.09
N GLN A 200 3.07 -8.65 19.54
CA GLN A 200 1.65 -8.62 19.92
C GLN A 200 0.82 -9.06 18.73
N ARG A 201 -0.08 -10.01 18.93
CA ARG A 201 -1.05 -10.40 17.92
C ARG A 201 -2.39 -9.73 18.19
N TYR A 202 -2.92 -9.11 17.17
CA TYR A 202 -4.26 -8.52 17.14
C TYR A 202 -5.13 -9.39 16.25
N PRO A 203 -6.24 -9.94 16.76
CA PRO A 203 -7.13 -10.79 15.97
C PRO A 203 -7.81 -9.98 14.87
N VAL A 204 -8.24 -10.65 13.82
CA VAL A 204 -9.08 -10.02 12.79
C VAL A 204 -10.41 -9.63 13.43
N ASP A 205 -10.74 -8.36 13.40
CA ASP A 205 -12.07 -7.91 13.79
C ASP A 205 -13.08 -8.29 12.71
N GLU A 206 -14.09 -9.07 13.05
CA GLU A 206 -15.14 -9.51 12.14
C GLU A 206 -16.33 -8.53 12.04
N LEU A 207 -16.37 -7.50 12.91
CA LEU A 207 -17.45 -6.52 12.88
C LEU A 207 -17.43 -5.75 11.57
N LEU A 208 -18.54 -5.75 10.87
CA LEU A 208 -18.69 -4.97 9.66
C LEU A 208 -18.79 -3.47 9.99
N PRO A 209 -18.20 -2.60 9.19
CA PRO A 209 -18.35 -1.18 9.37
C PRO A 209 -19.81 -0.77 9.23
N VAL A 210 -20.19 0.30 9.91
CA VAL A 210 -21.54 0.87 9.78
C VAL A 210 -21.74 1.41 8.35
N PRO A 211 -22.98 1.34 7.81
CA PRO A 211 -23.26 1.93 6.50
C PRO A 211 -22.94 3.42 6.47
N VAL A 212 -22.47 3.91 5.31
CA VAL A 212 -22.07 5.30 5.10
C VAL A 212 -23.17 6.32 5.44
N PHE A 213 -24.42 5.91 5.33
CA PHE A 213 -25.59 6.79 5.53
C PHE A 213 -26.17 6.74 6.94
N THR A 214 -25.48 6.09 7.89
CA THR A 214 -25.93 6.04 9.28
C THR A 214 -25.32 7.16 10.11
N THR A 215 -26.08 7.71 11.03
CA THR A 215 -25.59 8.67 12.03
C THR A 215 -24.95 8.00 13.25
N ALA A 216 -24.92 6.67 13.28
CA ALA A 216 -24.29 5.92 14.35
C ALA A 216 -22.76 6.13 14.26
N SER A 217 -22.19 6.79 15.26
CA SER A 217 -20.74 6.86 15.43
C SER A 217 -20.27 5.55 16.04
N SER A 218 -19.61 4.69 15.28
CA SER A 218 -18.78 3.66 15.86
C SER A 218 -17.45 4.33 16.26
N MET A 219 -17.25 4.61 17.53
CA MET A 219 -15.91 4.88 18.03
C MET A 219 -15.10 3.59 17.80
N PRO A 220 -14.01 3.63 17.04
CA PRO A 220 -13.11 2.49 16.99
C PRO A 220 -12.57 2.28 18.41
N ASN A 221 -12.80 1.11 18.98
CA ASN A 221 -12.07 0.71 20.17
C ASN A 221 -10.62 0.53 19.77
N ASP A 222 -9.71 0.98 20.60
CA ASP A 222 -8.30 0.67 20.45
C ASP A 222 -8.14 -0.85 20.33
N PRO A 223 -7.40 -1.34 19.34
CA PRO A 223 -7.25 -2.76 19.15
C PRO A 223 -6.54 -3.38 20.36
N ILE A 224 -7.12 -4.45 20.91
CA ILE A 224 -6.57 -5.17 22.07
C ILE A 224 -5.86 -6.42 21.56
N PRO A 225 -4.57 -6.63 21.86
CA PRO A 225 -3.87 -7.84 21.51
C PRO A 225 -4.46 -9.02 22.30
N ASP A 226 -4.67 -10.14 21.64
CA ASP A 226 -5.11 -11.38 22.29
C ASP A 226 -3.93 -12.25 22.75
N SER A 227 -2.75 -11.98 22.25
CA SER A 227 -1.52 -12.63 22.70
C SER A 227 -0.33 -11.68 22.61
N THR A 228 0.58 -11.82 23.59
CA THR A 228 1.85 -11.10 23.63
C THR A 228 2.93 -12.11 23.99
N TYR A 229 4.02 -12.15 23.23
CA TYR A 229 5.14 -13.04 23.49
C TYR A 229 6.48 -12.41 23.08
N ALA A 230 7.54 -12.93 23.66
CA ALA A 230 8.90 -12.47 23.38
C ALA A 230 9.48 -13.24 22.16
N ILE A 231 10.24 -12.51 21.34
CA ILE A 231 10.99 -13.07 20.21
C ILE A 231 12.47 -12.76 20.46
N THR A 232 13.31 -13.78 20.49
CA THR A 232 14.77 -13.60 20.56
C THR A 232 15.33 -13.56 19.14
N VAL A 233 16.01 -12.47 18.84
CA VAL A 233 16.77 -12.31 17.57
C VAL A 233 18.12 -13.03 17.75
N SER A 234 18.50 -13.86 16.78
CA SER A 234 19.79 -14.56 16.82
C SER A 234 20.96 -13.56 16.72
N GLU A 235 22.17 -14.03 17.01
CA GLU A 235 23.39 -13.22 16.85
C GLU A 235 23.66 -12.83 15.39
N GLU A 236 23.08 -13.57 14.43
CA GLU A 236 23.13 -13.24 13.00
C GLU A 236 22.02 -12.21 12.61
N GLY A 237 21.30 -11.66 13.57
CA GLY A 237 20.26 -10.66 13.34
C GLY A 237 19.01 -11.22 12.67
N THR A 238 18.64 -12.48 12.95
CA THR A 238 17.44 -13.10 12.34
C THR A 238 16.56 -13.80 13.36
N PHE A 239 15.26 -13.90 13.07
CA PHE A 239 14.30 -14.71 13.82
C PHE A 239 13.25 -15.33 12.90
N LEU A 240 12.61 -16.39 13.36
CA LEU A 240 11.54 -17.07 12.64
C LEU A 240 10.19 -16.73 13.26
N MET A 241 9.22 -16.40 12.41
CA MET A 241 7.83 -16.16 12.78
C MET A 241 6.93 -17.22 12.15
N SER A 242 6.03 -17.79 12.94
CA SER A 242 4.96 -18.67 12.46
C SER A 242 3.62 -17.96 12.62
N LEU A 243 2.91 -17.75 11.51
CA LEU A 243 1.65 -17.01 11.45
C LEU A 243 0.46 -17.99 11.53
N ASN A 244 0.34 -18.70 12.64
CA ASN A 244 -0.60 -19.82 12.78
C ASN A 244 -2.08 -19.39 12.85
N ASN A 245 -2.34 -18.16 13.23
CA ASN A 245 -3.69 -17.64 13.39
C ASN A 245 -3.87 -16.37 12.56
N PRO A 246 -5.09 -16.11 12.04
CA PRO A 246 -5.35 -14.87 11.33
C PRO A 246 -5.23 -13.66 12.26
N GLY A 247 -4.64 -12.58 11.76
CA GLY A 247 -4.46 -11.35 12.52
C GLY A 247 -3.28 -10.51 12.07
N THR A 248 -3.05 -9.44 12.80
CA THR A 248 -1.88 -8.57 12.65
C THR A 248 -0.87 -8.90 13.74
N TYR A 249 0.35 -9.18 13.35
CA TYR A 249 1.48 -9.45 14.24
C TYR A 249 2.36 -8.21 14.26
N PHE A 250 2.31 -7.47 15.37
CA PHE A 250 3.07 -6.25 15.56
C PHE A 250 4.31 -6.53 16.43
N ILE A 251 5.48 -6.33 15.84
CA ILE A 251 6.79 -6.60 16.44
C ILE A 251 7.47 -5.28 16.76
N ARG A 252 7.92 -5.10 17.98
CA ARG A 252 8.55 -3.88 18.45
C ARG A 252 9.65 -4.13 19.50
N SER A 253 10.52 -3.14 19.68
CA SER A 253 11.67 -3.25 20.59
C SER A 253 11.26 -3.41 22.08
N ASP A 254 10.16 -2.78 22.48
CA ASP A 254 9.57 -2.93 23.79
C ASP A 254 8.03 -2.78 23.71
N SER A 255 7.34 -3.01 24.82
CA SER A 255 5.87 -2.98 24.84
C SER A 255 5.26 -1.57 24.78
N VAL A 256 6.06 -0.53 24.86
CA VAL A 256 5.62 0.88 24.92
C VAL A 256 5.93 1.64 23.62
N ALA A 257 6.86 1.12 22.78
CA ALA A 257 7.24 1.78 21.53
C ALA A 257 6.06 1.82 20.55
N ASP A 258 5.78 2.99 20.00
CA ASP A 258 4.75 3.17 18.96
C ASP A 258 5.22 2.69 17.59
N ASP A 259 6.53 2.66 17.36
CA ASP A 259 7.15 2.20 16.13
C ASP A 259 7.45 0.70 16.18
N GLY A 260 7.35 0.04 15.04
CA GLY A 260 7.63 -1.37 14.91
C GLY A 260 7.40 -1.90 13.50
N PHE A 261 7.33 -3.21 13.40
CA PHE A 261 7.10 -3.92 12.16
C PHE A 261 5.85 -4.78 12.24
N SER A 262 5.02 -4.73 11.23
CA SER A 262 3.77 -5.50 11.16
C SER A 262 3.84 -6.55 10.06
N LEU A 263 3.37 -7.77 10.38
CA LEU A 263 3.02 -8.81 9.43
C LEU A 263 1.53 -9.10 9.51
N PHE A 264 0.91 -9.33 8.36
CA PHE A 264 -0.52 -9.54 8.26
C PHE A 264 -0.80 -10.97 7.77
N ALA A 265 -1.45 -11.77 8.59
CA ALA A 265 -1.99 -13.08 8.22
C ALA A 265 -3.52 -12.97 8.16
N LEU A 266 -4.05 -12.46 7.04
CA LEU A 266 -5.48 -12.18 6.94
C LEU A 266 -6.23 -13.30 6.22
N LYS A 267 -6.08 -13.39 4.91
CA LYS A 267 -6.71 -14.41 4.05
C LYS A 267 -5.71 -14.88 3.00
N ASP A 268 -5.90 -16.06 2.47
CA ASP A 268 -4.98 -16.66 1.49
C ASP A 268 -4.82 -15.80 0.22
N CYS A 269 -5.89 -15.14 -0.22
CA CYS A 269 -5.86 -14.29 -1.42
C CYS A 269 -5.66 -12.79 -1.14
N TYR A 270 -5.58 -12.37 0.14
CA TYR A 270 -5.41 -10.96 0.46
C TYR A 270 -4.12 -10.39 -0.16
N PRO A 271 -4.11 -9.16 -0.72
CA PRO A 271 -5.16 -8.12 -0.69
C PRO A 271 -6.26 -8.25 -1.77
N TYR A 272 -6.29 -9.32 -2.52
CA TYR A 272 -7.23 -9.53 -3.61
C TYR A 272 -8.60 -10.02 -3.13
N VAL A 273 -9.62 -9.77 -3.95
CA VAL A 273 -11.00 -10.24 -3.74
C VAL A 273 -11.18 -11.55 -4.51
N GLY A 274 -11.04 -12.68 -3.82
CA GLY A 274 -11.02 -14.01 -4.44
C GLY A 274 -12.31 -14.82 -4.31
N THR A 275 -13.13 -14.55 -3.30
CA THR A 275 -14.32 -15.35 -2.99
C THR A 275 -15.61 -14.51 -2.94
N ALA A 276 -16.76 -15.17 -3.02
CA ALA A 276 -18.05 -14.50 -2.84
C ALA A 276 -18.18 -13.85 -1.44
N ALA A 277 -17.59 -14.44 -0.42
CA ALA A 277 -17.55 -13.85 0.92
C ALA A 277 -16.75 -12.56 0.97
N ASP A 278 -15.62 -12.49 0.22
CA ASP A 278 -14.84 -11.27 0.10
C ASP A 278 -15.56 -10.19 -0.71
N MET A 279 -16.37 -10.58 -1.68
CA MET A 279 -17.22 -9.65 -2.44
C MET A 279 -18.37 -9.12 -1.60
N LEU A 280 -18.96 -9.94 -0.74
CA LEU A 280 -20.14 -9.56 0.04
C LEU A 280 -19.85 -8.42 1.02
N LYS A 281 -18.79 -8.57 1.83
CA LYS A 281 -18.51 -7.64 2.93
C LYS A 281 -18.41 -6.17 2.50
N PRO A 282 -17.67 -5.80 1.44
CA PRO A 282 -17.57 -4.41 0.98
C PRO A 282 -18.87 -3.83 0.44
N LEU A 283 -19.83 -4.66 -0.02
CA LEU A 283 -21.14 -4.17 -0.45
C LEU A 283 -21.86 -3.38 0.63
N ARG A 284 -21.45 -3.55 1.91
CA ARG A 284 -21.96 -2.79 3.03
C ARG A 284 -21.97 -1.27 2.81
N TYR A 285 -21.05 -0.77 2.00
CA TYR A 285 -20.93 0.67 1.73
C TYR A 285 -21.90 1.21 0.67
N ILE A 286 -22.46 0.34 -0.16
CA ILE A 286 -23.34 0.73 -1.29
C ILE A 286 -24.71 0.10 -1.23
N THR A 287 -25.01 -0.62 -0.14
CA THR A 287 -26.33 -1.24 0.09
C THR A 287 -26.99 -0.66 1.34
N SER A 288 -28.31 -0.65 1.37
CA SER A 288 -29.08 -0.51 2.60
C SER A 288 -28.89 -1.74 3.50
N LEU A 289 -29.27 -1.63 4.78
CA LEU A 289 -29.27 -2.76 5.69
C LEU A 289 -30.12 -3.93 5.17
N GLN A 290 -31.31 -3.64 4.66
CA GLN A 290 -32.24 -4.66 4.15
C GLN A 290 -31.68 -5.36 2.91
N GLU A 291 -31.08 -4.63 1.98
CA GLU A 291 -30.46 -5.21 0.79
C GLU A 291 -29.27 -6.08 1.17
N PHE A 292 -28.40 -5.59 2.09
CA PHE A 292 -27.27 -6.36 2.57
C PHE A 292 -27.71 -7.67 3.24
N ASP A 293 -28.71 -7.60 4.13
CA ASP A 293 -29.25 -8.77 4.82
C ASP A 293 -29.89 -9.75 3.85
N HIS A 294 -30.60 -9.25 2.83
CA HIS A 294 -31.16 -10.09 1.77
C HIS A 294 -30.07 -10.84 0.99
N ILE A 295 -28.99 -10.17 0.61
CA ILE A 295 -27.87 -10.78 -0.13
C ILE A 295 -27.13 -11.78 0.76
N SER A 296 -26.83 -11.41 2.01
CA SER A 296 -26.04 -12.23 2.93
C SER A 296 -26.73 -13.52 3.36
N ASN A 297 -28.07 -13.48 3.48
CA ASN A 297 -28.88 -14.64 3.86
C ASN A 297 -29.40 -15.46 2.66
N ALA A 298 -28.99 -15.10 1.44
CA ALA A 298 -29.40 -15.83 0.26
C ALA A 298 -28.81 -17.26 0.24
N PRO A 299 -29.56 -18.28 -0.21
CA PRO A 299 -29.06 -19.66 -0.33
C PRO A 299 -27.82 -19.77 -1.24
N ASN A 300 -27.67 -18.86 -2.20
CA ASN A 300 -26.52 -18.74 -3.07
C ASN A 300 -26.07 -17.28 -3.09
N VAL A 301 -25.16 -16.94 -2.19
CA VAL A 301 -24.63 -15.57 -2.03
C VAL A 301 -23.98 -15.04 -3.31
N ARG A 302 -23.25 -15.88 -4.04
CA ARG A 302 -22.61 -15.47 -5.30
C ARG A 302 -23.66 -15.02 -6.33
N TYR A 303 -24.71 -15.79 -6.49
CA TYR A 303 -25.80 -15.44 -7.39
C TYR A 303 -26.52 -14.17 -6.95
N ALA A 304 -26.75 -14.00 -5.64
CA ALA A 304 -27.37 -12.80 -5.09
C ALA A 304 -26.52 -11.54 -5.34
N ILE A 305 -25.20 -11.63 -5.23
CA ILE A 305 -24.27 -10.54 -5.57
C ILE A 305 -24.34 -10.21 -7.07
N GLU A 306 -24.29 -11.24 -7.95
CA GLU A 306 -24.43 -11.02 -9.39
C GLU A 306 -25.75 -10.31 -9.73
N ARG A 307 -26.84 -10.75 -9.11
CA ARG A 307 -28.15 -10.18 -9.31
C ARG A 307 -28.23 -8.73 -8.87
N PHE A 308 -27.69 -8.41 -7.68
CA PHE A 308 -27.58 -7.05 -7.19
C PHE A 308 -26.91 -6.12 -8.20
N TRP A 309 -25.76 -6.55 -8.75
CA TRP A 309 -25.02 -5.73 -9.70
C TRP A 309 -25.75 -5.57 -11.05
N ILE A 310 -26.43 -6.61 -11.54
CA ILE A 310 -27.20 -6.54 -12.79
C ILE A 310 -28.40 -5.59 -12.60
N ASP A 311 -29.11 -5.70 -11.48
CA ASP A 311 -30.28 -4.88 -11.20
C ASP A 311 -29.87 -3.39 -10.99
N ALA A 312 -28.76 -3.14 -10.34
CA ALA A 312 -28.21 -1.78 -10.15
C ALA A 312 -27.69 -1.15 -11.45
N ALA A 313 -27.06 -1.93 -12.33
CA ALA A 313 -26.48 -1.43 -13.58
C ALA A 313 -27.45 -1.44 -14.78
N GLY A 314 -28.54 -2.18 -14.69
CA GLY A 314 -29.55 -2.34 -15.73
C GLY A 314 -29.23 -3.38 -16.80
N ASP A 315 -27.97 -3.73 -17.01
CA ASP A 315 -27.57 -4.79 -17.92
C ASP A 315 -26.27 -5.48 -17.47
N ARG A 316 -25.94 -6.63 -18.08
CA ARG A 316 -24.79 -7.46 -17.72
C ARG A 316 -23.44 -6.82 -18.03
N GLU A 317 -23.31 -6.09 -19.12
CA GLU A 317 -22.00 -5.49 -19.52
C GLU A 317 -21.64 -4.34 -18.60
N ARG A 318 -22.60 -3.49 -18.27
CA ARG A 318 -22.42 -2.42 -17.29
C ARG A 318 -22.16 -2.98 -15.89
N ALA A 319 -22.86 -4.05 -15.51
CA ALA A 319 -22.62 -4.75 -14.24
C ALA A 319 -21.19 -5.29 -14.15
N ARG A 320 -20.69 -5.91 -15.22
CA ARG A 320 -19.30 -6.41 -15.27
C ARG A 320 -18.29 -5.29 -15.09
N GLU A 321 -18.48 -4.16 -15.75
CA GLU A 321 -17.60 -2.99 -15.61
C GLU A 321 -17.70 -2.39 -14.21
N ALA A 322 -18.88 -2.26 -13.64
CA ALA A 322 -19.09 -1.77 -12.28
C ALA A 322 -18.41 -2.68 -11.23
N ILE A 323 -18.55 -4.00 -11.37
CA ILE A 323 -17.87 -5.00 -10.54
C ILE A 323 -16.35 -4.80 -10.62
N ARG A 324 -15.80 -4.70 -11.83
CA ARG A 324 -14.37 -4.53 -12.06
C ARG A 324 -13.84 -3.26 -11.38
N ILE A 325 -14.54 -2.15 -11.53
CA ILE A 325 -14.16 -0.86 -10.93
C ILE A 325 -14.27 -0.94 -9.40
N TYR A 326 -15.39 -1.40 -8.88
CA TYR A 326 -15.66 -1.41 -7.45
C TYR A 326 -14.66 -2.29 -6.70
N TYR A 327 -14.53 -3.56 -7.11
CA TYR A 327 -13.62 -4.48 -6.42
C TYR A 327 -12.15 -4.17 -6.71
N GLY A 328 -11.81 -3.60 -7.85
CA GLY A 328 -10.48 -3.05 -8.08
C GLY A 328 -10.10 -1.93 -7.11
N ARG A 329 -11.07 -1.09 -6.72
CA ARG A 329 -10.89 -0.08 -5.67
C ARG A 329 -10.79 -0.70 -4.27
N VAL A 330 -11.55 -1.77 -3.99
CA VAL A 330 -11.43 -2.55 -2.74
C VAL A 330 -10.02 -3.13 -2.61
N GLU A 331 -9.49 -3.75 -3.65
CA GLU A 331 -8.13 -4.30 -3.69
C GLU A 331 -7.07 -3.20 -3.54
N THR A 332 -7.27 -2.04 -4.16
CA THR A 332 -6.40 -0.87 -3.98
C THR A 332 -6.43 -0.39 -2.53
N ALA A 333 -7.62 -0.29 -1.93
CA ALA A 333 -7.77 0.07 -0.52
C ALA A 333 -7.05 -0.94 0.39
N ASN A 334 -7.19 -2.23 0.13
CA ASN A 334 -6.51 -3.28 0.86
C ASN A 334 -4.98 -3.16 0.76
N ARG A 335 -4.46 -2.83 -0.41
CA ARG A 335 -3.02 -2.71 -0.62
C ARG A 335 -2.39 -1.52 0.12
N PHE A 336 -3.08 -0.37 0.15
CA PHE A 336 -2.47 0.88 0.60
C PHE A 336 -2.92 1.34 1.99
N PHE A 337 -4.05 0.85 2.49
CA PHE A 337 -4.65 1.37 3.71
C PHE A 337 -4.88 0.34 4.80
N THR A 338 -4.33 -0.88 4.63
CA THR A 338 -4.39 -1.91 5.67
C THR A 338 -3.66 -1.43 6.93
N SER A 339 -4.31 -1.67 8.06
CA SER A 339 -3.78 -1.42 9.40
C SER A 339 -4.07 -2.65 10.28
N PHE A 340 -4.61 -2.49 11.48
CA PHE A 340 -5.13 -3.62 12.29
C PHE A 340 -6.41 -4.24 11.70
N VAL A 341 -7.00 -3.59 10.72
CA VAL A 341 -8.14 -4.08 9.94
C VAL A 341 -7.81 -4.06 8.45
N GLU A 342 -8.58 -4.81 7.68
CA GLU A 342 -8.49 -4.82 6.21
C GLU A 342 -8.63 -3.40 5.65
N GLY A 343 -7.83 -3.05 4.65
CA GLY A 343 -7.75 -1.69 4.12
C GLY A 343 -9.08 -1.10 3.66
N TRP A 344 -9.97 -1.94 3.08
CA TRP A 344 -11.30 -1.53 2.67
C TRP A 344 -12.20 -1.06 3.84
N ARG A 345 -11.89 -1.47 5.08
CA ARG A 345 -12.64 -1.11 6.29
C ARG A 345 -12.20 0.20 6.95
N THR A 346 -11.07 0.74 6.53
CA THR A 346 -10.56 2.01 7.05
C THR A 346 -11.26 3.21 6.42
N ASP A 347 -11.27 4.36 7.08
CA ASP A 347 -11.83 5.60 6.54
C ASP A 347 -11.18 5.98 5.20
N ARG A 348 -9.86 5.82 5.09
CA ARG A 348 -9.12 6.07 3.84
C ARG A 348 -9.53 5.09 2.75
N GLY A 349 -9.73 3.83 3.10
CA GLY A 349 -10.22 2.81 2.20
C GLY A 349 -11.62 3.11 1.70
N LEU A 350 -12.52 3.52 2.59
CA LEU A 350 -13.88 3.94 2.24
C LEU A 350 -13.86 5.09 1.23
N VAL A 351 -13.08 6.14 1.49
CA VAL A 351 -12.94 7.28 0.57
C VAL A 351 -12.42 6.83 -0.79
N ASN A 352 -11.41 5.95 -0.83
CA ASN A 352 -10.87 5.40 -2.08
C ASN A 352 -11.91 4.55 -2.84
N ILE A 353 -12.70 3.73 -2.15
CA ILE A 353 -13.74 2.90 -2.78
C ILE A 353 -14.80 3.77 -3.44
N ILE A 354 -15.29 4.80 -2.75
CA ILE A 354 -16.38 5.64 -3.23
C ILE A 354 -15.90 6.61 -4.34
N PHE A 355 -14.80 7.31 -4.12
CA PHE A 355 -14.34 8.38 -5.01
C PHE A 355 -13.23 7.94 -5.98
N GLY A 356 -12.57 6.83 -5.73
CA GLY A 356 -11.41 6.39 -6.50
C GLY A 356 -10.12 7.08 -6.04
N THR A 357 -9.07 6.87 -6.80
CA THR A 357 -7.77 7.54 -6.58
C THR A 357 -7.88 9.01 -6.97
N PRO A 358 -7.46 9.95 -6.12
CA PRO A 358 -7.57 11.38 -6.37
C PRO A 358 -6.75 11.87 -7.56
#